data_44a89d0286475ac7a822d7d5a881ee70
#
_entry.id   44a89d0286475ac7a822d7d5a881ee70
#
_cell.length_a   1.000
_cell.length_b   1.000
_cell.length_c   1.000
_cell.angle_alpha   90.00
_cell.angle_beta   90.00
_cell.angle_gamma   90.00
#
_symmetry.space_group_name_H-M   'P 1'
#
loop_
_entity.id
_entity.type
_entity.pdbx_description
1 polymer ?
#
loop_
_entity_poly.entity_id
_entity_poly.type
_entity_poly.pdbx_seq_one_letter_code
_entity_poly.pdbx_strand_id
1 'polypeptide(L)'
;KYLRLIVGRLFDGLTEPSRALAGELGAFKEVIATDATVIRLHDFLAKAFPGCRTNHTKAALKLHVVMTVDGNGPKSVKITSERKGDGKVLRVGKWTKDRLLLFDLGYYRYQLFDCIRRNGGYFVSRLKANANPRIVAVHRQWRGASVPLVGEKLQDVIARLNREEIDADVEVQFKRRKYAGK
;
A
#
# COMPACT_ATOMS: atom_id res chain seq x y z
N LYS A 1 -3.91 -5.58 -27.44
CA LYS A 1 -5.09 -6.46 -27.21
C LYS A 1 -4.68 -7.89 -26.86
N TYR A 2 -3.80 -8.51 -27.67
CA TYR A 2 -3.31 -9.89 -27.50
C TYR A 2 -2.60 -10.13 -26.17
N LEU A 3 -1.68 -9.26 -25.76
CA LEU A 3 -0.93 -9.41 -24.51
C LEU A 3 -1.85 -9.43 -23.26
N ARG A 4 -2.91 -8.62 -23.27
CA ARG A 4 -3.92 -8.64 -22.20
C ARG A 4 -4.69 -9.95 -22.12
N LEU A 5 -4.94 -10.57 -23.26
CA LEU A 5 -5.65 -11.84 -23.36
C LEU A 5 -4.78 -13.00 -22.85
N ILE A 6 -3.50 -13.00 -23.25
CA ILE A 6 -2.52 -14.02 -22.79
C ILE A 6 -2.29 -13.90 -21.29
N VAL A 7 -2.07 -12.68 -20.78
CA VAL A 7 -1.90 -12.40 -19.35
C VAL A 7 -3.16 -12.81 -18.58
N GLY A 8 -4.36 -12.50 -19.09
CA GLY A 8 -5.62 -12.96 -18.50
C GLY A 8 -5.70 -14.49 -18.39
N ARG A 9 -5.44 -15.21 -19.48
CA ARG A 9 -5.49 -16.68 -19.50
C ARG A 9 -4.42 -17.35 -18.62
N LEU A 10 -3.22 -16.77 -18.53
CA LEU A 10 -2.17 -17.26 -17.61
C LEU A 10 -2.63 -17.09 -16.16
N PHE A 11 -3.32 -16.04 -15.84
CA PHE A 11 -3.82 -15.80 -14.48
C PHE A 11 -5.03 -16.67 -14.13
N ASP A 12 -5.94 -16.92 -15.08
CA ASP A 12 -7.07 -17.85 -14.89
C ASP A 12 -6.59 -19.28 -14.61
N GLY A 13 -5.42 -19.69 -15.16
CA GLY A 13 -4.81 -20.99 -14.92
C GLY A 13 -4.01 -21.12 -13.60
N LEU A 14 -3.74 -20.01 -12.91
CA LEU A 14 -2.97 -19.98 -11.66
C LEU A 14 -3.84 -19.90 -10.40
N THR A 15 -5.16 -19.96 -10.54
CA THR A 15 -6.09 -19.89 -9.41
C THR A 15 -6.13 -21.23 -8.68
N GLU A 16 -5.26 -21.39 -7.69
CA GLU A 16 -5.41 -22.45 -6.70
C GLU A 16 -6.59 -22.12 -5.75
N PRO A 17 -7.25 -23.17 -5.18
CA PRO A 17 -8.31 -22.94 -4.19
C PRO A 17 -7.78 -22.12 -3.01
N SER A 18 -8.59 -21.17 -2.59
CA SER A 18 -8.30 -20.29 -1.46
C SER A 18 -7.93 -21.11 -0.23
N ARG A 19 -6.77 -20.84 0.37
CA ARG A 19 -6.42 -21.34 1.69
C ARG A 19 -7.10 -20.47 2.73
N ALA A 20 -7.80 -21.07 3.68
CA ALA A 20 -8.35 -20.34 4.81
C ALA A 20 -7.22 -19.60 5.55
N LEU A 21 -7.40 -18.32 5.78
CA LEU A 21 -6.49 -17.52 6.60
C LEU A 21 -6.52 -18.07 8.03
N ALA A 22 -5.33 -18.33 8.60
CA ALA A 22 -5.18 -18.91 9.93
C ALA A 22 -4.63 -17.88 10.92
N GLY A 23 -4.86 -18.12 12.23
CA GLY A 23 -4.36 -17.27 13.31
C GLY A 23 -4.94 -15.85 13.25
N GLU A 24 -4.11 -14.86 13.50
CA GLU A 24 -4.51 -13.44 13.56
C GLU A 24 -5.04 -12.92 12.21
N LEU A 25 -4.60 -13.49 11.09
CA LEU A 25 -5.09 -13.12 9.77
C LEU A 25 -6.52 -13.59 9.51
N GLY A 26 -7.02 -14.57 10.26
CA GLY A 26 -8.41 -15.06 10.16
C GLY A 26 -9.46 -14.00 10.51
N ALA A 27 -9.07 -12.91 11.16
CA ALA A 27 -9.96 -11.76 11.42
C ALA A 27 -10.31 -10.97 10.15
N PHE A 28 -9.54 -11.13 9.06
CA PHE A 28 -9.76 -10.42 7.81
C PHE A 28 -10.47 -11.33 6.81
N LYS A 29 -11.41 -10.75 6.08
CA LYS A 29 -12.09 -11.42 4.97
C LYS A 29 -11.11 -11.89 3.90
N GLU A 30 -10.03 -11.14 3.71
CA GLU A 30 -9.03 -11.38 2.69
C GLU A 30 -7.78 -10.53 2.95
N VAL A 31 -6.60 -11.08 2.65
CA VAL A 31 -5.33 -10.33 2.65
C VAL A 31 -4.91 -10.09 1.21
N ILE A 32 -4.68 -8.83 0.86
CA ILE A 32 -4.40 -8.38 -0.50
C ILE A 32 -3.04 -7.72 -0.56
N ALA A 33 -2.14 -8.27 -1.37
CA ALA A 33 -0.86 -7.65 -1.68
C ALA A 33 -0.97 -6.80 -2.95
N THR A 34 -0.32 -5.64 -2.94
CA THR A 34 -0.25 -4.75 -4.10
C THR A 34 1.19 -4.34 -4.35
N ASP A 35 1.65 -4.57 -5.57
CA ASP A 35 2.99 -4.20 -6.00
C ASP A 35 3.02 -3.70 -7.45
N ALA A 36 4.14 -3.09 -7.84
CA ALA A 36 4.35 -2.61 -9.20
C ALA A 36 5.78 -2.89 -9.66
N THR A 37 5.90 -3.62 -10.76
CA THR A 37 7.16 -3.99 -11.38
C THR A 37 7.39 -3.18 -12.66
N VAL A 38 8.62 -2.68 -12.84
CA VAL A 38 9.04 -1.95 -14.04
C VAL A 38 9.72 -2.90 -15.02
N ILE A 39 9.26 -2.88 -16.27
CA ILE A 39 9.84 -3.67 -17.36
C ILE A 39 10.37 -2.69 -18.41
N ARG A 40 11.67 -2.74 -18.68
CA ARG A 40 12.32 -1.96 -19.72
C ARG A 40 11.87 -2.44 -21.10
N LEU A 41 11.63 -1.50 -21.99
CA LEU A 41 11.20 -1.76 -23.34
C LEU A 41 12.22 -1.20 -24.33
N HIS A 42 12.13 -1.65 -25.57
CA HIS A 42 12.94 -1.10 -26.66
C HIS A 42 12.55 0.37 -26.93
N ASP A 43 13.54 1.21 -27.24
CA ASP A 43 13.41 2.66 -27.34
C ASP A 43 12.32 3.15 -28.30
N PHE A 44 12.01 2.40 -29.36
CA PHE A 44 10.97 2.80 -30.30
C PHE A 44 9.57 2.87 -29.64
N LEU A 45 9.37 2.20 -28.49
CA LEU A 45 8.12 2.26 -27.72
C LEU A 45 8.03 3.47 -26.79
N ALA A 46 9.04 4.35 -26.77
CA ALA A 46 9.10 5.49 -25.85
C ALA A 46 7.90 6.45 -26.00
N LYS A 47 7.31 6.57 -27.18
CA LYS A 47 6.10 7.39 -27.39
C LYS A 47 4.88 6.81 -26.66
N ALA A 48 4.72 5.49 -26.67
CA ALA A 48 3.59 4.81 -26.03
C ALA A 48 3.83 4.57 -24.53
N PHE A 49 5.07 4.22 -24.16
CA PHE A 49 5.48 3.89 -22.80
C PHE A 49 6.73 4.69 -22.40
N PRO A 50 6.61 6.00 -22.16
CA PRO A 50 7.75 6.82 -21.78
C PRO A 50 8.32 6.38 -20.43
N GLY A 51 9.62 6.11 -20.40
CA GLY A 51 10.38 5.78 -19.19
C GLY A 51 10.71 7.00 -18.33
N CYS A 52 11.16 6.76 -17.10
CA CYS A 52 11.72 7.79 -16.22
C CYS A 52 13.14 8.12 -16.66
N ARG A 53 13.43 9.40 -16.94
CA ARG A 53 14.74 9.87 -17.37
C ARG A 53 15.86 9.63 -16.33
N THR A 54 15.51 9.51 -15.07
CA THR A 54 16.44 9.26 -13.97
C THR A 54 17.22 7.96 -14.11
N ASN A 55 16.68 6.98 -14.86
CA ASN A 55 17.32 5.67 -15.08
C ASN A 55 17.91 5.50 -16.47
N HIS A 56 18.12 6.58 -17.23
CA HIS A 56 18.54 6.56 -18.63
C HIS A 56 17.68 5.66 -19.56
N THR A 57 16.49 5.28 -19.10
CA THR A 57 15.56 4.42 -19.84
C THR A 57 14.58 5.27 -20.63
N LYS A 58 14.60 5.16 -21.96
CA LYS A 58 13.69 5.93 -22.82
C LYS A 58 12.27 5.34 -22.80
N ALA A 59 12.15 4.02 -22.77
CA ALA A 59 10.89 3.31 -22.78
C ALA A 59 10.80 2.27 -21.67
N ALA A 60 9.74 2.35 -20.85
CA ALA A 60 9.44 1.33 -19.83
C ALA A 60 7.94 1.29 -19.55
N LEU A 61 7.43 0.09 -19.35
CA LEU A 61 6.10 -0.11 -18.80
C LEU A 61 6.18 -0.43 -17.31
N LYS A 62 5.11 -0.15 -16.60
CA LYS A 62 4.92 -0.56 -15.21
C LYS A 62 3.70 -1.47 -15.14
N LEU A 63 3.92 -2.66 -14.58
CA LEU A 63 2.90 -3.67 -14.33
C LEU A 63 2.46 -3.53 -12.88
N HIS A 64 1.24 -3.08 -12.64
CA HIS A 64 0.64 -3.01 -11.31
C HIS A 64 -0.21 -4.25 -11.08
N VAL A 65 0.11 -4.98 -10.04
CA VAL A 65 -0.57 -6.22 -9.66
C VAL A 65 -1.26 -6.04 -8.32
N VAL A 66 -2.50 -6.46 -8.24
CA VAL A 66 -3.27 -6.63 -7.00
C VAL A 66 -3.61 -8.10 -6.90
N MET A 67 -3.14 -8.78 -5.87
CA MET A 67 -3.29 -10.22 -5.70
C MET A 67 -3.72 -10.57 -4.28
N THR A 68 -4.38 -11.70 -4.12
CA THR A 68 -4.67 -12.26 -2.81
C THR A 68 -3.50 -13.09 -2.30
N VAL A 69 -3.25 -13.04 -1.01
CA VAL A 69 -2.20 -13.81 -0.35
C VAL A 69 -2.67 -15.25 -0.07
N ASP A 70 -3.96 -15.45 0.00
CA ASP A 70 -4.62 -16.73 0.32
C ASP A 70 -4.73 -17.71 -0.85
N GLY A 71 -4.13 -17.42 -1.99
CA GLY A 71 -4.04 -18.33 -3.13
C GLY A 71 -5.08 -18.12 -4.24
N ASN A 72 -5.99 -17.15 -4.12
CA ASN A 72 -6.99 -16.83 -5.17
C ASN A 72 -6.41 -16.11 -6.40
N GLY A 73 -5.09 -15.94 -6.46
CA GLY A 73 -4.39 -15.34 -7.59
C GLY A 73 -4.59 -13.83 -7.74
N PRO A 74 -4.20 -13.27 -8.90
CA PRO A 74 -4.27 -11.84 -9.13
C PRO A 74 -5.70 -11.39 -9.42
N LYS A 75 -6.16 -10.41 -8.65
CA LYS A 75 -7.47 -9.75 -8.82
C LYS A 75 -7.44 -8.68 -9.89
N SER A 76 -6.31 -8.04 -10.10
CA SER A 76 -6.18 -6.96 -11.07
C SER A 76 -4.76 -6.82 -11.54
N VAL A 77 -4.61 -6.69 -12.85
CA VAL A 77 -3.34 -6.33 -13.49
C VAL A 77 -3.57 -5.11 -14.36
N LYS A 78 -2.76 -4.07 -14.15
CA LYS A 78 -2.82 -2.84 -14.93
C LYS A 78 -1.44 -2.50 -15.48
N ILE A 79 -1.41 -2.15 -16.76
CA ILE A 79 -0.20 -1.73 -17.45
C ILE A 79 -0.25 -0.21 -17.64
N THR A 80 0.82 0.47 -17.25
CA THR A 80 0.99 1.91 -17.45
C THR A 80 2.41 2.21 -17.92
N SER A 81 2.70 3.46 -18.32
CA SER A 81 4.09 3.90 -18.45
C SER A 81 4.76 3.98 -17.09
N GLU A 82 6.09 3.86 -17.03
CA GLU A 82 6.87 3.97 -15.79
C GLU A 82 6.59 5.28 -15.03
N ARG A 83 6.34 6.37 -15.76
CA ARG A 83 6.08 7.70 -15.17
C ARG A 83 4.82 7.77 -14.31
N LYS A 84 3.92 6.80 -14.41
CA LYS A 84 2.70 6.79 -13.61
C LYS A 84 3.01 6.32 -12.19
N GLY A 85 2.72 7.18 -11.20
CA GLY A 85 2.93 6.85 -9.79
C GLY A 85 1.97 5.76 -9.29
N ASP A 86 2.47 4.82 -8.51
CA ASP A 86 1.77 3.60 -8.06
C ASP A 86 0.49 3.93 -7.30
N GLY A 87 0.54 4.82 -6.35
CA GLY A 87 -0.62 5.25 -5.57
C GLY A 87 -1.73 5.97 -6.37
N LYS A 88 -1.50 6.31 -7.66
CA LYS A 88 -2.54 6.85 -8.55
C LYS A 88 -3.29 5.74 -9.31
N VAL A 89 -2.73 4.55 -9.35
CA VAL A 89 -3.29 3.40 -10.09
C VAL A 89 -4.18 2.56 -9.20
N LEU A 90 -3.79 2.36 -7.94
CA LEU A 90 -4.62 1.67 -6.96
C LEU A 90 -5.85 2.52 -6.61
N ARG A 91 -7.02 2.02 -6.97
CA ARG A 91 -8.30 2.62 -6.60
C ARG A 91 -8.92 1.83 -5.48
N VAL A 92 -9.02 2.44 -4.31
CA VAL A 92 -9.70 1.88 -3.15
C VAL A 92 -11.15 2.36 -3.07
N GLY A 93 -12.00 1.59 -2.41
CA GLY A 93 -13.42 1.89 -2.25
C GLY A 93 -14.09 0.84 -1.36
N LYS A 94 -15.40 0.67 -1.47
CA LYS A 94 -16.21 -0.27 -0.65
C LYS A 94 -15.69 -1.73 -0.67
N TRP A 95 -14.99 -2.12 -1.71
CA TRP A 95 -14.39 -3.45 -1.83
C TRP A 95 -13.31 -3.74 -0.78
N THR A 96 -12.71 -2.69 -0.16
CA THR A 96 -11.68 -2.85 0.86
C THR A 96 -12.25 -3.21 2.24
N LYS A 97 -13.57 -3.17 2.42
CA LYS A 97 -14.21 -3.48 3.71
C LYS A 97 -13.79 -4.86 4.23
N ASP A 98 -13.39 -4.89 5.50
CA ASP A 98 -12.94 -6.09 6.23
C ASP A 98 -11.72 -6.80 5.59
N ARG A 99 -10.96 -6.11 4.73
CA ARG A 99 -9.76 -6.62 4.08
C ARG A 99 -8.50 -5.93 4.57
N LEU A 100 -7.41 -6.71 4.65
CA LEU A 100 -6.08 -6.21 4.94
C LEU A 100 -5.30 -5.99 3.64
N LEU A 101 -4.84 -4.75 3.41
CA LEU A 101 -4.04 -4.39 2.25
C LEU A 101 -2.57 -4.28 2.63
N LEU A 102 -1.71 -5.00 1.90
CA LEU A 102 -0.25 -4.95 2.07
C LEU A 102 0.36 -4.20 0.89
N PHE A 103 1.15 -3.17 1.16
CA PHE A 103 1.83 -2.42 0.10
C PHE A 103 3.09 -1.71 0.57
N ASP A 104 4.00 -1.48 -0.36
CA ASP A 104 5.27 -0.81 -0.11
C ASP A 104 5.17 0.72 -0.17
N LEU A 105 6.28 1.39 0.14
CA LEU A 105 6.42 2.86 0.19
C LEU A 105 6.00 3.58 -1.09
N GLY A 106 6.01 2.92 -2.26
CA GLY A 106 5.49 3.47 -3.51
C GLY A 106 4.01 3.88 -3.45
N TYR A 107 3.25 3.21 -2.60
CA TYR A 107 1.83 3.49 -2.35
C TYR A 107 1.59 4.41 -1.14
N TYR A 108 2.64 4.79 -0.39
CA TYR A 108 2.50 5.56 0.84
C TYR A 108 1.91 6.95 0.59
N ARG A 109 0.62 7.11 0.91
CA ARG A 109 -0.13 8.36 0.82
C ARG A 109 -1.20 8.40 1.90
N TYR A 110 -1.20 9.44 2.71
CA TYR A 110 -2.20 9.60 3.77
C TYR A 110 -3.65 9.60 3.25
N GLN A 111 -3.88 10.18 2.05
CA GLN A 111 -5.20 10.13 1.40
C GLN A 111 -5.65 8.70 1.06
N LEU A 112 -4.70 7.82 0.69
CA LEU A 112 -4.99 6.42 0.44
C LEU A 112 -5.37 5.72 1.74
N PHE A 113 -4.61 5.95 2.80
CA PHE A 113 -4.84 5.38 4.13
C PHE A 113 -6.19 5.80 4.70
N ASP A 114 -6.51 7.10 4.62
CA ASP A 114 -7.81 7.61 5.06
C ASP A 114 -8.96 7.02 4.23
N CYS A 115 -8.79 6.87 2.91
CA CYS A 115 -9.79 6.24 2.06
C CYS A 115 -10.02 4.77 2.41
N ILE A 116 -8.96 4.00 2.70
CA ILE A 116 -9.07 2.60 3.15
C ILE A 116 -9.84 2.55 4.46
N ARG A 117 -9.44 3.36 5.46
CA ARG A 117 -10.09 3.42 6.77
C ARG A 117 -11.58 3.76 6.67
N ARG A 118 -11.94 4.80 5.89
CA ARG A 118 -13.36 5.21 5.69
C ARG A 118 -14.22 4.15 5.03
N ASN A 119 -13.60 3.25 4.28
CA ASN A 119 -14.30 2.12 3.67
C ASN A 119 -14.26 0.85 4.54
N GLY A 120 -13.83 0.93 5.80
CA GLY A 120 -13.76 -0.20 6.73
C GLY A 120 -12.68 -1.22 6.37
N GLY A 121 -11.62 -0.80 5.69
CA GLY A 121 -10.46 -1.62 5.37
C GLY A 121 -9.29 -1.36 6.30
N TYR A 122 -8.32 -2.26 6.26
CA TYR A 122 -7.09 -2.21 7.03
C TYR A 122 -5.88 -2.20 6.09
N PHE A 123 -4.73 -1.78 6.59
CA PHE A 123 -3.51 -1.81 5.79
C PHE A 123 -2.26 -1.99 6.62
N VAL A 124 -1.24 -2.58 6.01
CA VAL A 124 0.14 -2.60 6.51
C VAL A 124 1.04 -1.95 5.47
N SER A 125 1.85 -1.00 5.88
CA SER A 125 2.82 -0.32 5.04
C SER A 125 4.03 0.09 5.87
N ARG A 126 5.20 0.14 5.24
CA ARG A 126 6.37 0.75 5.89
C ARG A 126 6.13 2.25 6.08
N LEU A 127 6.61 2.79 7.19
CA LEU A 127 6.60 4.23 7.45
C LEU A 127 7.72 4.91 6.66
N LYS A 128 7.43 6.05 6.01
CA LYS A 128 8.48 6.86 5.39
C LYS A 128 9.38 7.48 6.44
N ALA A 129 10.68 7.56 6.16
CA ALA A 129 11.66 8.15 7.08
C ALA A 129 11.32 9.59 7.51
N ASN A 130 10.67 10.36 6.64
CA ASN A 130 10.23 11.72 6.94
C ASN A 130 8.79 11.82 7.49
N ALA A 131 8.13 10.68 7.71
CA ALA A 131 6.81 10.66 8.34
C ALA A 131 7.00 10.78 9.86
N ASN A 132 6.42 11.82 10.44
CA ASN A 132 6.50 12.08 11.87
C ASN A 132 5.13 12.52 12.40
N PRO A 133 4.13 11.60 12.44
CA PRO A 133 2.81 11.90 12.96
C PRO A 133 2.85 12.16 14.46
N ARG A 134 1.87 12.91 14.96
CA ARG A 134 1.67 13.14 16.39
C ARG A 134 0.82 12.01 16.97
N ILE A 135 1.21 11.49 18.12
CA ILE A 135 0.43 10.50 18.87
C ILE A 135 -0.70 11.23 19.60
N VAL A 136 -1.95 10.81 19.37
CA VAL A 136 -3.14 11.44 19.98
C VAL A 136 -3.80 10.54 21.03
N ALA A 137 -3.63 9.23 20.92
CA ALA A 137 -4.07 8.27 21.94
C ALA A 137 -3.18 7.04 21.93
N VAL A 138 -3.08 6.36 23.07
CA VAL A 138 -2.37 5.09 23.24
C VAL A 138 -3.35 4.07 23.80
N HIS A 139 -3.57 2.96 23.09
CA HIS A 139 -4.57 1.97 23.43
C HIS A 139 -4.03 0.90 24.38
N ARG A 140 -2.74 0.65 24.35
CA ARG A 140 -2.10 -0.33 25.21
C ARG A 140 -1.05 0.33 26.07
N GLN A 141 -1.37 0.49 27.37
CA GLN A 141 -0.40 0.92 28.37
C GLN A 141 0.35 -0.31 28.89
N TRP A 142 1.67 -0.20 28.92
CA TRP A 142 2.53 -1.27 29.45
C TRP A 142 2.96 -0.90 30.86
N ARG A 143 2.95 -1.87 31.77
CA ARG A 143 3.49 -1.69 33.11
C ARG A 143 4.96 -1.24 33.00
N GLY A 144 5.31 -0.13 33.66
CA GLY A 144 6.66 0.45 33.63
C GLY A 144 6.93 1.46 32.51
N ALA A 145 5.96 1.84 31.69
CA ALA A 145 6.12 2.95 30.74
C ALA A 145 6.04 4.29 31.48
N SER A 146 7.18 4.89 31.79
CA SER A 146 7.29 6.21 32.44
C SER A 146 7.24 7.38 31.46
N VAL A 147 7.12 7.13 30.14
CA VAL A 147 7.17 8.19 29.13
C VAL A 147 5.76 8.52 28.67
N PRO A 148 5.29 9.76 28.87
CA PRO A 148 4.03 10.21 28.28
C PRO A 148 4.19 10.24 26.75
N LEU A 149 3.41 9.42 26.03
CA LEU A 149 3.49 9.30 24.58
C LEU A 149 2.50 10.23 23.87
N VAL A 150 1.38 10.54 24.51
CA VAL A 150 0.33 11.38 23.93
C VAL A 150 0.83 12.82 23.80
N GLY A 151 0.65 13.38 22.60
CA GLY A 151 1.12 14.71 22.24
C GLY A 151 2.51 14.75 21.60
N GLU A 152 3.29 13.69 21.78
CA GLU A 152 4.64 13.55 21.22
C GLU A 152 4.59 13.16 19.72
N LYS A 153 5.68 13.45 19.01
CA LYS A 153 5.86 12.97 17.65
C LYS A 153 6.48 11.59 17.63
N LEU A 154 6.01 10.76 16.71
CA LEU A 154 6.37 9.34 16.66
C LEU A 154 7.90 9.11 16.59
N GLN A 155 8.64 9.88 15.79
CA GLN A 155 10.11 9.73 15.69
C GLN A 155 10.83 10.06 17.00
N ASP A 156 10.34 11.03 17.76
CA ASP A 156 10.94 11.44 19.04
C ASP A 156 10.72 10.39 20.11
N VAL A 157 9.66 9.59 19.95
CA VAL A 157 9.28 8.50 20.87
C VAL A 157 10.00 7.21 20.53
N ILE A 158 10.10 6.84 19.26
CA ILE A 158 10.71 5.56 18.81
C ILE A 158 12.12 5.37 19.40
N ALA A 159 12.93 6.43 19.40
CA ALA A 159 14.30 6.37 19.94
C ALA A 159 14.35 6.10 21.46
N ARG A 160 13.26 6.35 22.17
CA ARG A 160 13.14 6.18 23.64
C ARG A 160 12.35 4.92 24.04
N LEU A 161 11.70 4.27 23.08
CA LEU A 161 10.94 3.05 23.35
C LEU A 161 11.88 1.84 23.45
N ASN A 162 11.84 1.17 24.57
CA ASN A 162 12.52 -0.12 24.77
C ASN A 162 11.67 -1.30 24.24
N ARG A 163 10.85 -1.06 23.21
CA ARG A 163 9.88 -2.04 22.70
C ARG A 163 9.75 -1.97 21.21
N GLU A 164 9.43 -3.11 20.60
CA GLU A 164 9.26 -3.28 19.16
C GLU A 164 7.87 -2.85 18.67
N GLU A 165 6.87 -2.75 19.57
CA GLU A 165 5.48 -2.47 19.21
C GLU A 165 4.88 -1.33 20.03
N ILE A 166 4.04 -0.53 19.38
CA ILE A 166 3.20 0.49 19.99
C ILE A 166 1.80 0.44 19.34
N ASP A 167 0.76 0.43 20.18
CA ASP A 167 -0.63 0.54 19.76
C ASP A 167 -1.15 1.94 20.09
N ALA A 168 -1.27 2.79 19.07
CA ALA A 168 -1.57 4.19 19.25
C ALA A 168 -2.31 4.79 18.05
N ASP A 169 -3.22 5.73 18.32
CA ASP A 169 -3.77 6.59 17.30
C ASP A 169 -2.82 7.75 17.01
N VAL A 170 -2.66 8.05 15.73
CA VAL A 170 -1.80 9.15 15.28
C VAL A 170 -2.57 10.13 14.40
N GLU A 171 -2.28 11.41 14.59
CA GLU A 171 -2.76 12.47 13.75
C GLU A 171 -1.73 12.81 12.69
N VAL A 172 -2.19 12.93 11.42
CA VAL A 172 -1.37 13.35 10.30
C VAL A 172 -1.93 14.64 9.70
N GLN A 173 -1.06 15.62 9.43
CA GLN A 173 -1.43 16.86 8.80
C GLN A 173 -1.14 16.82 7.30
N PHE A 174 -2.14 17.14 6.49
CA PHE A 174 -1.98 17.22 5.04
C PHE A 174 -1.61 18.64 4.63
N LYS A 175 -0.44 18.85 4.09
CA LYS A 175 0.03 20.18 3.64
C LYS A 175 -0.65 20.71 2.37
N ARG A 176 -1.48 19.96 1.66
CA ARG A 176 -2.07 20.37 0.40
C ARG A 176 -3.51 20.85 0.55
N ARG A 177 -3.76 22.11 0.17
CA ARG A 177 -5.06 22.79 0.16
C ARG A 177 -6.20 22.07 -0.59
N LYS A 178 -5.92 21.09 -1.44
CA LYS A 178 -6.94 20.33 -2.21
C LYS A 178 -7.53 19.14 -1.48
N TYR A 179 -7.06 18.85 -0.29
CA TYR A 179 -7.62 17.79 0.56
C TYR A 179 -8.02 18.42 1.90
N ALA A 180 -9.01 19.28 1.87
CA ALA A 180 -9.76 19.67 3.06
C ALA A 180 -10.69 18.48 3.36
N GLY A 181 -10.43 17.73 4.44
CA GLY A 181 -11.10 16.50 4.81
C GLY A 181 -12.63 16.56 4.66
N LYS A 182 -13.11 16.03 3.56
CA LYS A 182 -14.49 15.67 3.31
C LYS A 182 -14.62 14.16 3.38
#